data_33ee9f8a7a1f9ddd8df79efbf42fbfe5
#
_entry.id   33ee9f8a7a1f9ddd8df79efbf42fbfe5
#
_cell.length_a   1.000
_cell.length_b   1.000
_cell.length_c   1.000
_cell.angle_alpha   90.00
_cell.angle_beta   90.00
_cell.angle_gamma   90.00
#
_symmetry.space_group_name_H-M   'P 1'
#
loop_
_entity.id
_entity.type
_entity.pdbx_description
1 polymer ?
#
loop_
_entity_poly.entity_id
_entity_poly.type
_entity_poly.pdbx_seq_one_letter_code
_entity_poly.pdbx_strand_id
1 'polypeptide(L)'
;MYRRIIKPILFSLTIERAHHVALLLLRIIGLIPGGRWFLRKCYTVRHPALEREVFGVKFANPVGLAAGFDHNGEAYRELAALGFGFIEIGTVTPRPQAGNPRPRVFRLPKDRAIINRIGLSNRGLDKTICHLRRPHEGLIVGCNIGKNTVTPPENAAADYLRLFRNLYQYADYFTVNISCDNSCREGTTYTRTHILQILDPLFDFRRGQNQYRPIMLKVSPDMSDEVIDEISDILLETPLDGIVATNGPMAPDKIGRGRLSGAPLTQRAVEVVRRIHTRSGGNFPIIGVGGIMSPADAKAMLDAGADLLQLYTGYIYEGPGLVGEICRSLIADAEAAAAAKAAAEAKAREEIRAAAESEEAAKTAAATQTGIQAPETEKAAPGTETAATAQTQAAAPAESVPNPSPETQNSPARPADNEPDTRKKQPAS
;
A
#
# COMPACT_ATOMS: atom_id res chain seq x y z
N MET A 1 -22.33 -12.87 12.19
CA MET A 1 -21.75 -13.76 13.23
C MET A 1 -20.81 -12.98 14.16
N TYR A 2 -19.75 -12.32 13.65
CA TYR A 2 -18.79 -11.60 14.51
C TYR A 2 -19.45 -10.59 15.45
N ARG A 3 -20.18 -9.60 14.92
CA ARG A 3 -20.81 -8.51 15.71
C ARG A 3 -21.77 -9.01 16.78
N ARG A 4 -22.48 -10.14 16.57
CA ARG A 4 -23.54 -10.64 17.46
C ARG A 4 -23.06 -11.70 18.47
N ILE A 5 -22.02 -12.48 18.15
CA ILE A 5 -21.57 -13.63 18.96
C ILE A 5 -20.12 -13.43 19.42
N ILE A 6 -19.17 -13.30 18.50
CA ILE A 6 -17.74 -13.31 18.84
C ILE A 6 -17.33 -12.03 19.58
N LYS A 7 -17.78 -10.87 19.09
CA LYS A 7 -17.46 -9.57 19.70
C LYS A 7 -17.91 -9.46 21.15
N PRO A 8 -19.16 -9.79 21.56
CA PRO A 8 -19.54 -9.75 22.97
C PRO A 8 -18.66 -10.62 23.87
N ILE A 9 -18.28 -11.84 23.41
CA ILE A 9 -17.39 -12.74 24.15
C ILE A 9 -15.98 -12.12 24.29
N LEU A 10 -15.40 -11.62 23.20
CA LEU A 10 -14.09 -10.98 23.26
C LEU A 10 -14.11 -9.68 24.06
N PHE A 11 -15.24 -8.96 24.07
CA PHE A 11 -15.37 -7.70 24.79
C PHE A 11 -15.61 -7.89 26.28
N SER A 12 -16.01 -9.06 26.75
CA SER A 12 -16.04 -9.39 28.19
C SER A 12 -14.65 -9.59 28.79
N LEU A 13 -13.64 -9.84 27.94
CA LEU A 13 -12.24 -9.97 28.34
C LEU A 13 -11.54 -8.60 28.34
N THR A 14 -10.43 -8.48 29.09
CA THR A 14 -9.52 -7.35 28.91
C THR A 14 -8.98 -7.34 27.48
N ILE A 15 -8.64 -6.16 26.94
CA ILE A 15 -8.21 -6.03 25.53
C ILE A 15 -7.02 -6.94 25.22
N GLU A 16 -6.00 -6.95 26.06
CA GLU A 16 -4.80 -7.76 25.83
C GLU A 16 -5.12 -9.27 25.88
N ARG A 17 -6.02 -9.72 26.76
CA ARG A 17 -6.47 -11.12 26.78
C ARG A 17 -7.29 -11.46 25.54
N ALA A 18 -8.22 -10.60 25.16
CA ALA A 18 -9.03 -10.78 23.96
C ALA A 18 -8.14 -10.88 22.70
N HIS A 19 -7.13 -10.01 22.58
CA HIS A 19 -6.16 -10.03 21.50
C HIS A 19 -5.35 -11.34 21.47
N HIS A 20 -4.80 -11.76 22.60
CA HIS A 20 -4.09 -13.04 22.70
C HIS A 20 -4.95 -14.25 22.33
N VAL A 21 -6.20 -14.30 22.81
CA VAL A 21 -7.14 -15.38 22.49
C VAL A 21 -7.45 -15.37 21.00
N ALA A 22 -7.72 -14.20 20.41
CA ALA A 22 -8.02 -14.09 18.98
C ALA A 22 -6.83 -14.56 18.11
N LEU A 23 -5.61 -14.12 18.41
CA LEU A 23 -4.41 -14.57 17.69
C LEU A 23 -4.14 -16.07 17.89
N LEU A 24 -4.33 -16.59 19.12
CA LEU A 24 -4.16 -18.02 19.39
C LEU A 24 -5.14 -18.85 18.57
N LEU A 25 -6.43 -18.48 18.55
CA LEU A 25 -7.45 -19.19 17.77
C LEU A 25 -7.14 -19.15 16.27
N LEU A 26 -6.72 -18.01 15.73
CA LEU A 26 -6.30 -17.89 14.34
C LEU A 26 -5.13 -18.81 14.03
N ARG A 27 -4.13 -18.86 14.90
CA ARG A 27 -2.97 -19.76 14.73
C ARG A 27 -3.40 -21.23 14.79
N ILE A 28 -4.30 -21.61 15.69
CA ILE A 28 -4.83 -22.98 15.75
C ILE A 28 -5.54 -23.33 14.44
N ILE A 29 -6.39 -22.43 13.91
CA ILE A 29 -7.04 -22.63 12.60
C ILE A 29 -5.98 -22.77 11.50
N GLY A 30 -4.92 -21.97 11.55
CA GLY A 30 -3.82 -22.03 10.60
C GLY A 30 -3.01 -23.32 10.63
N LEU A 31 -3.00 -24.06 11.74
CA LEU A 31 -2.36 -25.37 11.89
C LEU A 31 -3.24 -26.51 11.33
N ILE A 32 -4.56 -26.32 11.23
CA ILE A 32 -5.48 -27.30 10.66
C ILE A 32 -5.27 -27.34 9.14
N PRO A 33 -5.06 -28.54 8.54
CA PRO A 33 -5.00 -28.66 7.08
C PRO A 33 -6.25 -28.06 6.41
N GLY A 34 -6.06 -27.16 5.45
CA GLY A 34 -7.17 -26.44 4.82
C GLY A 34 -7.74 -25.25 5.59
N GLY A 35 -7.36 -25.03 6.86
CA GLY A 35 -7.93 -23.95 7.69
C GLY A 35 -7.72 -22.54 7.08
N ARG A 36 -6.52 -22.22 6.60
CA ARG A 36 -6.26 -20.96 5.90
C ARG A 36 -7.00 -20.85 4.56
N TRP A 37 -7.11 -21.94 3.83
CA TRP A 37 -7.90 -21.98 2.60
C TRP A 37 -9.38 -21.66 2.88
N PHE A 38 -9.94 -22.25 3.91
CA PHE A 38 -11.31 -21.99 4.36
C PHE A 38 -11.52 -20.51 4.73
N LEU A 39 -10.61 -19.92 5.52
CA LEU A 39 -10.67 -18.50 5.85
C LEU A 39 -10.62 -17.63 4.59
N ARG A 40 -9.70 -17.91 3.65
CA ARG A 40 -9.62 -17.20 2.36
C ARG A 40 -10.93 -17.30 1.58
N LYS A 41 -11.53 -18.48 1.51
CA LYS A 41 -12.82 -18.68 0.82
C LYS A 41 -13.95 -17.85 1.43
N CYS A 42 -13.94 -17.67 2.74
CA CYS A 42 -14.98 -16.92 3.46
C CYS A 42 -14.81 -15.39 3.38
N TYR A 43 -13.56 -14.91 3.35
CA TYR A 43 -13.28 -13.48 3.57
C TYR A 43 -12.61 -12.77 2.40
N THR A 44 -11.93 -13.46 1.50
CA THR A 44 -11.21 -12.80 0.41
C THR A 44 -12.15 -12.42 -0.73
N VAL A 45 -12.12 -11.15 -1.10
CA VAL A 45 -12.77 -10.62 -2.30
C VAL A 45 -11.68 -10.37 -3.35
N ARG A 46 -11.87 -10.90 -4.57
CA ARG A 46 -10.95 -10.73 -5.68
C ARG A 46 -11.66 -10.06 -6.84
N HIS A 47 -11.09 -8.99 -7.34
CA HIS A 47 -11.60 -8.31 -8.54
C HIS A 47 -10.48 -7.42 -9.11
N PRO A 48 -10.32 -7.34 -10.45
CA PRO A 48 -9.27 -6.51 -11.06
C PRO A 48 -9.33 -5.05 -10.65
N ALA A 49 -10.52 -4.48 -10.43
CA ALA A 49 -10.69 -3.11 -9.98
C ALA A 49 -10.08 -2.80 -8.59
N LEU A 50 -9.77 -3.84 -7.79
CA LEU A 50 -9.13 -3.69 -6.48
C LEU A 50 -7.60 -3.67 -6.57
N GLU A 51 -7.03 -4.20 -7.64
CA GLU A 51 -5.59 -4.30 -7.78
C GLU A 51 -4.95 -2.90 -7.82
N ARG A 52 -3.85 -2.75 -7.11
CA ARG A 52 -3.05 -1.51 -7.07
C ARG A 52 -1.58 -1.85 -7.24
N GLU A 53 -0.88 -1.04 -8.00
CA GLU A 53 0.58 -1.03 -8.02
C GLU A 53 1.04 0.28 -7.40
N VAL A 54 1.69 0.20 -6.24
CA VAL A 54 2.12 1.35 -5.45
C VAL A 54 3.56 1.13 -5.03
N PHE A 55 4.41 2.13 -5.13
CA PHE A 55 5.87 2.07 -4.88
C PHE A 55 6.55 0.80 -5.43
N GLY A 56 6.14 0.36 -6.63
CA GLY A 56 6.68 -0.83 -7.31
C GLY A 56 6.25 -2.18 -6.74
N VAL A 57 5.28 -2.20 -5.82
CA VAL A 57 4.70 -3.42 -5.23
C VAL A 57 3.25 -3.58 -5.70
N LYS A 58 2.87 -4.82 -6.09
CA LYS A 58 1.52 -5.14 -6.53
C LYS A 58 0.67 -5.69 -5.39
N PHE A 59 -0.42 -4.99 -5.10
CA PHE A 59 -1.39 -5.32 -4.06
C PHE A 59 -2.66 -5.90 -4.69
N ALA A 60 -3.12 -7.06 -4.19
CA ALA A 60 -4.35 -7.69 -4.67
C ALA A 60 -5.63 -6.90 -4.29
N ASN A 61 -5.56 -6.07 -3.26
CA ASN A 61 -6.56 -5.08 -2.91
C ASN A 61 -5.91 -4.00 -2.02
N PRO A 62 -6.50 -2.80 -1.91
CA PRO A 62 -5.88 -1.68 -1.21
C PRO A 62 -5.98 -1.74 0.32
N VAL A 63 -6.60 -2.77 0.92
CA VAL A 63 -6.91 -2.81 2.35
C VAL A 63 -5.91 -3.68 3.09
N GLY A 64 -5.08 -3.08 3.93
CA GLY A 64 -4.10 -3.75 4.77
C GLY A 64 -4.45 -3.74 6.26
N LEU A 65 -3.69 -4.50 7.03
CA LEU A 65 -3.71 -4.49 8.49
C LEU A 65 -2.55 -3.63 9.01
N ALA A 66 -2.86 -2.67 9.87
CA ALA A 66 -1.87 -1.76 10.43
C ALA A 66 -0.93 -2.43 11.45
N ALA A 67 0.29 -1.91 11.53
CA ALA A 67 1.24 -2.25 12.59
C ALA A 67 0.62 -2.08 13.98
N GLY A 68 1.10 -2.87 14.94
CA GLY A 68 0.57 -2.90 16.30
C GLY A 68 -0.50 -3.97 16.53
N PHE A 69 -0.97 -4.64 15.48
CA PHE A 69 -1.89 -5.77 15.63
C PHE A 69 -1.12 -7.10 15.77
N ASP A 70 -0.14 -7.36 14.94
CA ASP A 70 0.79 -8.50 15.06
C ASP A 70 2.22 -7.99 15.29
N HIS A 71 2.57 -7.74 16.55
CA HIS A 71 3.83 -7.13 16.94
C HIS A 71 5.07 -7.93 16.52
N ASN A 72 4.93 -9.25 16.40
CA ASN A 72 6.05 -10.16 16.22
C ASN A 72 5.98 -10.99 14.93
N GLY A 73 4.97 -10.78 14.09
CA GLY A 73 4.71 -11.61 12.92
C GLY A 73 4.31 -13.05 13.28
N GLU A 74 3.53 -13.25 14.35
CA GLU A 74 3.14 -14.59 14.84
C GLU A 74 1.97 -15.20 14.06
N ALA A 75 1.06 -14.36 13.56
CA ALA A 75 -0.20 -14.75 12.93
C ALA A 75 -0.46 -14.04 11.58
N TYR A 76 0.53 -13.36 11.00
CA TYR A 76 0.35 -12.55 9.78
C TYR A 76 -0.23 -13.34 8.59
N ARG A 77 0.10 -14.65 8.46
CA ARG A 77 -0.42 -15.51 7.40
C ARG A 77 -1.90 -15.83 7.56
N GLU A 78 -2.34 -16.03 8.79
CA GLU A 78 -3.73 -16.27 9.15
C GLU A 78 -4.56 -14.99 9.07
N LEU A 79 -3.97 -13.87 9.49
CA LEU A 79 -4.57 -12.53 9.35
C LEU A 79 -4.78 -12.17 7.87
N ALA A 80 -3.79 -12.43 7.02
CA ALA A 80 -3.94 -12.24 5.57
C ALA A 80 -5.07 -13.09 4.97
N ALA A 81 -5.28 -14.30 5.49
CA ALA A 81 -6.38 -15.18 5.04
C ALA A 81 -7.78 -14.60 5.36
N LEU A 82 -7.87 -13.54 6.15
CA LEU A 82 -9.10 -12.79 6.42
C LEU A 82 -9.42 -11.70 5.39
N GLY A 83 -8.72 -11.71 4.23
CA GLY A 83 -9.03 -10.88 3.08
C GLY A 83 -8.18 -9.62 2.93
N PHE A 84 -7.23 -9.37 3.83
CA PHE A 84 -6.30 -8.25 3.70
C PHE A 84 -5.40 -8.42 2.46
N GLY A 85 -5.16 -7.34 1.74
CA GLY A 85 -4.23 -7.27 0.61
C GLY A 85 -2.76 -7.27 1.06
N PHE A 86 -2.49 -6.77 2.25
CA PHE A 86 -1.17 -6.76 2.88
C PHE A 86 -1.26 -6.69 4.41
N ILE A 87 -0.16 -7.08 5.06
CA ILE A 87 -0.06 -7.05 6.54
C ILE A 87 1.19 -6.27 6.93
N GLU A 88 1.05 -5.27 7.78
CA GLU A 88 2.18 -4.61 8.41
C GLU A 88 2.39 -5.15 9.82
N ILE A 89 3.50 -5.86 10.02
CA ILE A 89 3.90 -6.39 11.32
C ILE A 89 4.71 -5.37 12.12
N GLY A 90 4.83 -5.57 13.41
CA GLY A 90 5.62 -4.72 14.31
C GLY A 90 4.74 -3.78 15.14
N THR A 91 5.29 -2.73 15.75
CA THR A 91 6.66 -2.22 15.59
C THR A 91 7.66 -3.17 16.23
N VAL A 92 8.67 -3.55 15.45
CA VAL A 92 9.79 -4.38 15.91
C VAL A 92 10.89 -3.47 16.44
N THR A 93 11.54 -3.86 17.54
CA THR A 93 12.73 -3.20 18.06
C THR A 93 13.92 -4.17 18.06
N PRO A 94 15.20 -3.69 18.04
CA PRO A 94 16.37 -4.57 18.01
C PRO A 94 16.41 -5.59 19.13
N ARG A 95 16.12 -5.15 20.36
CA ARG A 95 16.04 -5.99 21.56
C ARG A 95 14.59 -6.16 21.98
N PRO A 96 14.21 -7.30 22.60
CA PRO A 96 12.88 -7.45 23.18
C PRO A 96 12.65 -6.41 24.26
N GLN A 97 11.40 -5.93 24.33
CA GLN A 97 10.98 -5.03 25.41
C GLN A 97 9.55 -5.31 25.85
N ALA A 98 9.32 -5.24 27.17
CA ALA A 98 8.03 -5.54 27.78
C ALA A 98 6.95 -4.46 27.48
N GLY A 99 7.40 -3.24 27.17
CA GLY A 99 6.54 -2.06 27.10
C GLY A 99 6.16 -1.52 28.48
N ASN A 100 5.12 -0.68 28.51
CA ASN A 100 4.68 0.00 29.72
C ASN A 100 3.95 -0.96 30.71
N PRO A 101 3.89 -0.61 32.01
CA PRO A 101 3.11 -1.36 33.01
C PRO A 101 1.62 -1.44 32.64
N ARG A 102 0.99 -2.56 33.01
CA ARG A 102 -0.46 -2.78 32.86
C ARG A 102 -1.26 -2.13 33.99
N PRO A 103 -2.52 -1.69 33.76
CA PRO A 103 -3.27 -1.70 32.50
C PRO A 103 -2.78 -0.63 31.53
N ARG A 104 -2.72 -0.94 30.23
CA ARG A 104 -2.12 -0.09 29.21
C ARG A 104 -2.92 0.03 27.91
N VAL A 105 -4.08 -0.64 27.84
CA VAL A 105 -5.02 -0.53 26.72
C VAL A 105 -6.44 -0.47 27.27
N PHE A 106 -7.20 0.52 26.82
CA PHE A 106 -8.55 0.82 27.31
C PHE A 106 -9.53 0.94 26.14
N ARG A 107 -10.70 0.31 26.27
CA ARG A 107 -11.80 0.48 25.30
C ARG A 107 -12.66 1.66 25.72
N LEU A 108 -13.10 2.39 24.72
CA LEU A 108 -14.15 3.42 24.82
C LEU A 108 -15.31 2.99 23.90
N PRO A 109 -16.19 2.07 24.36
CA PRO A 109 -17.21 1.47 23.51
C PRO A 109 -18.20 2.47 22.92
N LYS A 110 -18.56 3.52 23.69
CA LYS A 110 -19.47 4.58 23.24
C LYS A 110 -18.90 5.36 22.06
N ASP A 111 -17.59 5.60 22.07
CA ASP A 111 -16.88 6.36 21.06
C ASP A 111 -16.31 5.48 19.96
N ARG A 112 -16.53 4.15 20.03
CA ARG A 112 -15.92 3.15 19.13
C ARG A 112 -14.40 3.36 19.00
N ALA A 113 -13.74 3.57 20.14
CA ALA A 113 -12.35 3.97 20.24
C ALA A 113 -11.54 3.08 21.20
N ILE A 114 -10.22 3.16 21.07
CA ILE A 114 -9.25 2.49 21.94
C ILE A 114 -8.18 3.50 22.33
N ILE A 115 -7.82 3.54 23.63
CA ILE A 115 -6.60 4.22 24.09
C ILE A 115 -5.52 3.18 24.30
N ASN A 116 -4.36 3.40 23.70
CA ASN A 116 -3.23 2.50 23.72
C ASN A 116 -1.98 3.23 24.23
N ARG A 117 -1.34 2.66 25.26
CA ARG A 117 -0.03 3.07 25.77
C ARG A 117 0.91 1.90 25.97
N ILE A 118 0.88 0.93 25.04
CA ILE A 118 1.63 -0.34 25.17
C ILE A 118 3.15 -0.10 25.25
N GLY A 119 3.68 0.90 24.52
CA GLY A 119 5.11 1.23 24.57
C GLY A 119 5.97 0.26 23.77
N LEU A 120 5.58 -0.05 22.53
CA LEU A 120 6.31 -0.92 21.59
C LEU A 120 6.70 -2.29 22.19
N SER A 121 5.79 -2.91 22.96
CA SER A 121 6.01 -4.26 23.51
C SER A 121 6.17 -5.25 22.37
N ASN A 122 7.35 -5.91 22.30
CA ASN A 122 7.65 -6.93 21.28
C ASN A 122 8.76 -7.86 21.75
N ARG A 123 8.96 -8.97 21.03
CA ARG A 123 9.95 -10.01 21.34
C ARG A 123 11.29 -9.81 20.66
N GLY A 124 11.51 -8.65 20.03
CA GLY A 124 12.75 -8.27 19.37
C GLY A 124 12.95 -8.90 17.99
N LEU A 125 14.04 -8.47 17.38
CA LEU A 125 14.42 -8.81 16.01
C LEU A 125 14.51 -10.32 15.75
N ASP A 126 15.26 -11.04 16.59
CA ASP A 126 15.56 -12.47 16.37
C ASP A 126 14.27 -13.32 16.34
N LYS A 127 13.33 -13.00 17.23
CA LYS A 127 12.06 -13.72 17.29
C LYS A 127 11.18 -13.40 16.08
N THR A 128 11.19 -12.17 15.62
CA THR A 128 10.49 -11.75 14.40
C THR A 128 11.06 -12.47 13.17
N ILE A 129 12.38 -12.56 13.03
CA ILE A 129 13.03 -13.32 11.95
C ILE A 129 12.59 -14.78 11.98
N CYS A 130 12.56 -15.42 13.16
CA CYS A 130 12.09 -16.82 13.28
C CYS A 130 10.69 -17.02 12.72
N HIS A 131 9.79 -16.05 12.88
CA HIS A 131 8.44 -16.14 12.35
C HIS A 131 8.38 -15.88 10.84
N LEU A 132 9.14 -14.89 10.33
CA LEU A 132 9.16 -14.50 8.93
C LEU A 132 9.90 -15.46 7.99
N ARG A 133 10.77 -16.33 8.53
CA ARG A 133 11.44 -17.40 7.74
C ARG A 133 10.45 -18.37 7.07
N ARG A 134 9.21 -18.42 7.51
CA ARG A 134 8.19 -19.27 6.91
C ARG A 134 7.75 -18.68 5.56
N PRO A 135 7.67 -19.48 4.49
CA PRO A 135 7.22 -18.99 3.19
C PRO A 135 5.86 -18.29 3.28
N HIS A 136 5.74 -17.16 2.60
CA HIS A 136 4.51 -16.34 2.56
C HIS A 136 4.14 -15.94 1.12
N GLU A 137 4.33 -16.85 0.17
CA GLU A 137 4.10 -16.62 -1.26
C GLU A 137 2.77 -15.91 -1.55
N GLY A 138 2.86 -14.84 -2.33
CA GLY A 138 1.71 -14.02 -2.73
C GLY A 138 1.10 -13.16 -1.61
N LEU A 139 1.76 -13.04 -0.47
CA LEU A 139 1.38 -12.13 0.60
C LEU A 139 2.39 -10.99 0.71
N ILE A 140 1.93 -9.76 0.67
CA ILE A 140 2.77 -8.58 0.91
C ILE A 140 2.89 -8.34 2.41
N VAL A 141 4.14 -8.32 2.90
CA VAL A 141 4.46 -8.13 4.31
C VAL A 141 5.30 -6.86 4.48
N GLY A 142 4.73 -5.86 5.14
CA GLY A 142 5.45 -4.68 5.62
C GLY A 142 6.05 -4.92 7.00
N CYS A 143 7.25 -4.42 7.24
CA CYS A 143 7.86 -4.39 8.55
C CYS A 143 7.91 -2.97 9.11
N ASN A 144 7.15 -2.73 10.18
CA ASN A 144 7.23 -1.50 10.95
C ASN A 144 8.39 -1.60 11.94
N ILE A 145 9.34 -0.69 11.86
CA ILE A 145 10.58 -0.69 12.64
C ILE A 145 10.69 0.55 13.54
N GLY A 146 11.25 0.36 14.72
CA GLY A 146 11.43 1.44 15.68
C GLY A 146 12.60 1.19 16.62
N LYS A 147 13.13 2.27 17.24
CA LYS A 147 14.18 2.15 18.24
C LYS A 147 13.69 1.53 19.55
N ASN A 148 14.56 0.92 20.33
CA ASN A 148 14.23 0.55 21.71
C ASN A 148 13.99 1.80 22.58
N THR A 149 13.08 1.70 23.55
CA THR A 149 12.78 2.81 24.46
C THR A 149 14.03 3.27 25.25
N VAL A 150 14.93 2.35 25.56
CA VAL A 150 16.17 2.63 26.29
C VAL A 150 17.28 3.21 25.41
N THR A 151 17.13 3.18 24.08
CA THR A 151 18.12 3.75 23.16
C THR A 151 17.95 5.28 23.13
N PRO A 152 19.02 6.04 23.44
CA PRO A 152 18.96 7.49 23.36
C PRO A 152 18.66 8.00 21.95
N PRO A 153 18.05 9.18 21.78
CA PRO A 153 17.68 9.73 20.45
C PRO A 153 18.87 9.81 19.48
N GLU A 154 20.04 10.21 19.96
CA GLU A 154 21.28 10.32 19.17
C GLU A 154 21.78 8.98 18.61
N ASN A 155 21.38 7.86 19.21
CA ASN A 155 21.72 6.51 18.78
C ASN A 155 20.58 5.82 18.02
N ALA A 156 19.48 6.51 17.76
CA ALA A 156 18.29 5.96 17.11
C ALA A 156 18.60 5.33 15.75
N ALA A 157 19.39 6.01 14.93
CA ALA A 157 19.75 5.55 13.58
C ALA A 157 20.36 4.13 13.57
N ALA A 158 21.17 3.79 14.57
CA ALA A 158 21.78 2.46 14.68
C ALA A 158 20.73 1.36 14.90
N ASP A 159 19.69 1.61 15.68
CA ASP A 159 18.60 0.67 15.93
C ASP A 159 17.79 0.43 14.65
N TYR A 160 17.42 1.51 13.91
CA TYR A 160 16.68 1.41 12.64
C TYR A 160 17.51 0.67 11.58
N LEU A 161 18.78 1.02 11.42
CA LEU A 161 19.66 0.37 10.45
C LEU A 161 19.86 -1.12 10.77
N ARG A 162 20.04 -1.49 12.05
CA ARG A 162 20.13 -2.88 12.47
C ARG A 162 18.89 -3.68 12.08
N LEU A 163 17.70 -3.12 12.33
CA LEU A 163 16.44 -3.77 11.96
C LEU A 163 16.29 -3.90 10.45
N PHE A 164 16.55 -2.82 9.72
CA PHE A 164 16.42 -2.77 8.27
C PHE A 164 17.31 -3.81 7.59
N ARG A 165 18.60 -3.87 7.96
CA ARG A 165 19.57 -4.85 7.42
C ARG A 165 19.13 -6.29 7.65
N ASN A 166 18.72 -6.62 8.86
CA ASN A 166 18.43 -8.01 9.23
C ASN A 166 17.06 -8.49 8.77
N LEU A 167 16.10 -7.59 8.57
CA LEU A 167 14.76 -7.90 8.09
C LEU A 167 14.64 -7.75 6.56
N TYR A 168 15.63 -7.20 5.87
CA TYR A 168 15.57 -6.81 4.46
C TYR A 168 15.07 -7.92 3.52
N GLN A 169 15.53 -9.14 3.71
CA GLN A 169 15.14 -10.30 2.89
C GLN A 169 13.77 -10.88 3.23
N TYR A 170 13.14 -10.44 4.32
CA TYR A 170 11.89 -11.00 4.85
C TYR A 170 10.67 -10.09 4.68
N ALA A 171 10.89 -8.84 4.29
CA ALA A 171 9.83 -7.86 4.12
C ALA A 171 9.77 -7.37 2.67
N ASP A 172 8.57 -7.00 2.23
CA ASP A 172 8.35 -6.40 0.91
C ASP A 172 8.52 -4.89 0.93
N TYR A 173 8.24 -4.25 2.08
CA TYR A 173 8.49 -2.83 2.34
C TYR A 173 8.75 -2.59 3.84
N PHE A 174 9.26 -1.42 4.16
CA PHE A 174 9.53 -1.01 5.54
C PHE A 174 8.82 0.28 5.90
N THR A 175 8.34 0.35 7.14
CA THR A 175 7.80 1.58 7.71
C THR A 175 8.68 2.03 8.87
N VAL A 176 9.32 3.17 8.72
CA VAL A 176 10.11 3.84 9.77
C VAL A 176 9.13 4.56 10.70
N ASN A 177 8.98 4.06 11.91
CA ASN A 177 8.04 4.61 12.88
C ASN A 177 8.74 5.58 13.83
N ILE A 178 8.72 6.85 13.47
CA ILE A 178 9.26 7.93 14.32
C ILE A 178 8.24 8.44 15.36
N SER A 179 6.96 8.09 15.23
CA SER A 179 5.85 8.67 15.98
C SER A 179 5.51 7.97 17.30
N CYS A 180 6.18 6.87 17.65
CA CYS A 180 5.86 6.05 18.81
C CYS A 180 6.88 6.14 19.95
N ASP A 181 7.66 7.19 20.01
CA ASP A 181 8.57 7.39 21.14
C ASP A 181 7.79 7.80 22.38
N ASN A 182 7.75 6.93 23.41
CA ASN A 182 7.25 7.29 24.74
C ASN A 182 8.13 8.36 25.41
N SER A 183 9.30 8.65 24.86
CA SER A 183 10.17 9.73 25.25
C SER A 183 9.83 11.06 24.55
N CYS A 184 8.82 11.12 23.67
CA CYS A 184 8.25 12.38 23.26
C CYS A 184 7.57 13.04 24.48
N ARG A 185 8.39 13.48 25.42
CA ARG A 185 8.05 14.60 26.29
C ARG A 185 7.70 15.78 25.35
N GLU A 186 6.71 16.55 25.70
CA GLU A 186 6.40 17.81 25.06
C GLU A 186 7.70 18.50 24.62
N GLY A 187 7.89 18.67 23.31
CA GLY A 187 9.06 19.33 22.74
C GLY A 187 10.09 18.48 22.00
N THR A 188 9.92 17.16 21.81
CA THR A 188 10.79 16.42 20.89
C THR A 188 10.35 16.78 19.47
N THR A 189 10.94 17.82 18.95
CA THR A 189 10.69 18.34 17.60
C THR A 189 11.23 17.30 16.60
N TYR A 190 10.37 16.77 15.77
CA TYR A 190 10.78 15.99 14.58
C TYR A 190 11.41 16.96 13.58
N THR A 191 12.64 17.37 13.86
CA THR A 191 13.39 18.24 12.95
C THR A 191 13.80 17.44 11.72
N ARG A 192 13.87 18.12 10.58
CA ARG A 192 14.43 17.60 9.35
C ARG A 192 15.75 16.85 9.57
N THR A 193 16.67 17.47 10.32
CA THR A 193 17.98 16.88 10.64
C THR A 193 17.83 15.53 11.34
N HIS A 194 16.96 15.41 12.33
CA HIS A 194 16.77 14.16 13.06
C HIS A 194 16.15 13.06 12.17
N ILE A 195 15.19 13.43 11.32
CA ILE A 195 14.57 12.50 10.36
C ILE A 195 15.61 11.98 9.38
N LEU A 196 16.43 12.86 8.79
CA LEU A 196 17.48 12.49 7.84
C LEU A 196 18.58 11.65 8.49
N GLN A 197 19.00 11.94 9.72
CA GLN A 197 19.94 11.10 10.46
C GLN A 197 19.48 9.63 10.60
N ILE A 198 18.17 9.40 10.67
CA ILE A 198 17.61 8.05 10.69
C ILE A 198 17.54 7.45 9.28
N LEU A 199 17.12 8.23 8.30
CA LEU A 199 16.81 7.75 6.94
C LEU A 199 18.05 7.54 6.07
N ASP A 200 19.05 8.43 6.14
CA ASP A 200 20.23 8.38 5.27
C ASP A 200 20.99 7.05 5.35
N PRO A 201 21.25 6.48 6.54
CA PRO A 201 21.89 5.16 6.64
C PRO A 201 21.05 4.02 6.03
N LEU A 202 19.73 4.16 6.00
CA LEU A 202 18.83 3.18 5.37
C LEU A 202 18.91 3.29 3.84
N PHE A 203 18.91 4.50 3.31
CA PHE A 203 19.07 4.75 1.88
C PHE A 203 20.44 4.26 1.38
N ASP A 204 21.51 4.51 2.14
CA ASP A 204 22.85 4.05 1.81
C ASP A 204 22.92 2.53 1.75
N PHE A 205 22.36 1.85 2.74
CA PHE A 205 22.30 0.40 2.73
C PHE A 205 21.47 -0.14 1.56
N ARG A 206 20.29 0.46 1.27
CA ARG A 206 19.41 0.04 0.18
C ARG A 206 20.09 0.14 -1.17
N ARG A 207 20.89 1.19 -1.43
CA ARG A 207 21.62 1.36 -2.69
C ARG A 207 22.56 0.21 -3.03
N GLY A 208 23.06 -0.48 -2.02
CA GLY A 208 23.94 -1.64 -2.19
C GLY A 208 23.22 -2.99 -2.30
N GLN A 209 21.87 -3.01 -2.39
CA GLN A 209 21.11 -4.26 -2.43
C GLN A 209 20.59 -4.57 -3.86
N ASN A 210 20.54 -5.87 -4.19
CA ASN A 210 20.02 -6.35 -5.49
C ASN A 210 18.49 -6.24 -5.59
N GLN A 211 17.77 -6.28 -4.47
CA GLN A 211 16.33 -6.14 -4.42
C GLN A 211 15.98 -4.77 -3.83
N TYR A 212 15.14 -4.02 -4.53
CA TYR A 212 14.60 -2.79 -4.00
C TYR A 212 13.54 -3.08 -2.93
N ARG A 213 13.63 -2.42 -1.78
CA ARG A 213 12.62 -2.48 -0.72
C ARG A 213 12.19 -1.05 -0.39
N PRO A 214 10.92 -0.71 -0.65
CA PRO A 214 10.38 0.61 -0.32
C PRO A 214 10.50 0.96 1.15
N ILE A 215 10.79 2.23 1.43
CA ILE A 215 10.87 2.80 2.78
C ILE A 215 9.78 3.84 2.92
N MET A 216 8.87 3.63 3.88
CA MET A 216 7.78 4.52 4.23
C MET A 216 8.09 5.22 5.55
N LEU A 217 7.66 6.46 5.71
CA LEU A 217 7.74 7.19 6.99
C LEU A 217 6.36 7.23 7.64
N LYS A 218 6.24 6.84 8.93
CA LYS A 218 4.96 6.91 9.64
C LYS A 218 4.87 8.14 10.52
N VAL A 219 3.84 8.95 10.29
CA VAL A 219 3.62 10.24 10.97
C VAL A 219 2.50 10.20 12.00
N SER A 220 2.48 11.18 12.90
CA SER A 220 1.44 11.36 13.91
C SER A 220 0.47 12.48 13.52
N PRO A 221 -0.82 12.36 13.82
CA PRO A 221 -1.79 13.43 13.60
C PRO A 221 -1.66 14.60 14.59
N ASP A 222 -0.85 14.43 15.67
CA ASP A 222 -0.53 15.50 16.63
C ASP A 222 0.49 16.51 16.09
N MET A 223 1.17 16.18 14.98
CA MET A 223 2.08 17.11 14.33
C MET A 223 1.33 18.36 13.89
N SER A 224 1.95 19.53 14.09
CA SER A 224 1.38 20.76 13.55
C SER A 224 1.40 20.72 12.02
N ASP A 225 0.61 21.57 11.42
CA ASP A 225 0.48 21.61 9.97
C ASP A 225 1.82 22.00 9.30
N GLU A 226 2.63 22.85 9.95
CA GLU A 226 3.96 23.24 9.48
C GLU A 226 4.93 22.04 9.48
N VAL A 227 4.88 21.18 10.52
CA VAL A 227 5.71 19.97 10.59
C VAL A 227 5.28 18.96 9.53
N ILE A 228 3.97 18.83 9.25
CA ILE A 228 3.47 17.97 8.18
C ILE A 228 3.95 18.47 6.81
N ASP A 229 3.97 19.79 6.60
CA ASP A 229 4.48 20.40 5.37
C ASP A 229 5.99 20.16 5.21
N GLU A 230 6.78 20.36 6.28
CA GLU A 230 8.22 20.07 6.27
C GLU A 230 8.51 18.60 5.98
N ILE A 231 7.73 17.68 6.54
CA ILE A 231 7.83 16.25 6.22
C ILE A 231 7.48 15.99 4.76
N SER A 232 6.46 16.66 4.22
CA SER A 232 6.10 16.53 2.81
C SER A 232 7.23 17.03 1.90
N ASP A 233 7.94 18.08 2.26
CA ASP A 233 9.10 18.57 1.53
C ASP A 233 10.29 17.57 1.61
N ILE A 234 10.52 16.94 2.78
CA ILE A 234 11.51 15.85 2.92
C ILE A 234 11.19 14.68 1.98
N LEU A 235 9.91 14.32 1.84
CA LEU A 235 9.46 13.26 0.92
C LEU A 235 9.85 13.57 -0.52
N LEU A 236 9.70 14.82 -0.96
CA LEU A 236 10.00 15.25 -2.33
C LEU A 236 11.50 15.34 -2.63
N GLU A 237 12.32 15.56 -1.61
CA GLU A 237 13.76 15.81 -1.73
C GLU A 237 14.64 14.56 -1.45
N THR A 238 14.04 13.47 -0.96
CA THR A 238 14.77 12.26 -0.56
C THR A 238 14.28 11.02 -1.32
N PRO A 239 15.07 9.94 -1.37
CA PRO A 239 14.61 8.68 -1.96
C PRO A 239 13.68 7.87 -1.04
N LEU A 240 12.82 8.55 -0.29
CA LEU A 240 11.71 7.95 0.46
C LEU A 240 10.60 7.56 -0.52
N ASP A 241 9.92 6.44 -0.30
CA ASP A 241 8.97 5.89 -1.27
C ASP A 241 7.51 6.19 -0.94
N GLY A 242 7.24 6.69 0.25
CA GLY A 242 5.89 7.01 0.67
C GLY A 242 5.75 7.33 2.15
N ILE A 243 4.51 7.55 2.56
CA ILE A 243 4.16 7.92 3.92
C ILE A 243 3.02 7.05 4.44
N VAL A 244 3.02 6.77 5.76
CA VAL A 244 1.90 6.14 6.46
C VAL A 244 1.26 7.20 7.36
N ALA A 245 0.09 7.67 6.99
CA ALA A 245 -0.66 8.71 7.68
C ALA A 245 -2.03 8.16 8.14
N THR A 246 -2.26 8.02 9.46
CA THR A 246 -1.51 8.50 10.60
C THR A 246 -1.38 7.43 11.71
N ASN A 247 -0.52 7.70 12.72
CA ASN A 247 -0.63 7.04 14.03
C ASN A 247 -1.83 7.60 14.82
N GLY A 248 -2.03 7.19 16.08
CA GLY A 248 -3.04 7.78 16.97
C GLY A 248 -2.56 9.06 17.63
N PRO A 249 -3.40 10.11 17.79
CA PRO A 249 -3.09 11.28 18.59
C PRO A 249 -2.99 10.93 20.07
N MET A 250 -2.34 11.78 20.85
CA MET A 250 -2.40 11.70 22.31
C MET A 250 -3.85 11.92 22.77
N ALA A 251 -4.35 11.01 23.60
CA ALA A 251 -5.67 11.13 24.15
C ALA A 251 -5.73 12.35 25.09
N PRO A 252 -6.85 13.12 25.12
CA PRO A 252 -7.06 14.18 26.09
C PRO A 252 -6.90 13.66 27.53
N ASP A 253 -6.30 14.44 28.42
CA ASP A 253 -6.00 14.03 29.81
C ASP A 253 -7.22 13.54 30.60
N LYS A 254 -8.41 14.06 30.27
CA LYS A 254 -9.70 13.64 30.87
C LYS A 254 -10.05 12.17 30.59
N ILE A 255 -9.50 11.58 29.53
CA ILE A 255 -9.82 10.22 29.05
C ILE A 255 -8.70 9.24 29.46
N GLY A 256 -7.52 9.74 29.81
CA GLY A 256 -6.35 8.96 30.21
C GLY A 256 -5.17 9.11 29.26
N ARG A 257 -3.96 8.88 29.78
CA ARG A 257 -2.73 8.99 28.98
C ARG A 257 -2.59 7.82 28.01
N GLY A 258 -2.29 8.10 26.76
CA GLY A 258 -2.04 7.13 25.69
C GLY A 258 -2.48 7.67 24.33
N ARG A 259 -2.28 6.87 23.29
CA ARG A 259 -2.69 7.24 21.93
C ARG A 259 -4.12 6.78 21.66
N LEU A 260 -4.96 7.69 21.17
CA LEU A 260 -6.35 7.44 20.80
C LEU A 260 -6.43 6.88 19.38
N SER A 261 -7.29 5.90 19.16
CA SER A 261 -7.59 5.33 17.84
C SER A 261 -9.08 4.99 17.72
N GLY A 262 -9.57 4.81 16.50
CA GLY A 262 -10.98 4.53 16.22
C GLY A 262 -11.73 5.75 15.68
N ALA A 263 -13.05 5.74 15.77
CA ALA A 263 -13.90 6.74 15.13
C ALA A 263 -13.53 8.22 15.39
N PRO A 264 -13.09 8.62 16.59
CA PRO A 264 -12.71 10.02 16.82
C PRO A 264 -11.52 10.53 15.99
N LEU A 265 -10.73 9.60 15.41
CA LEU A 265 -9.56 9.96 14.59
C LEU A 265 -9.92 10.18 13.12
N THR A 266 -11.08 9.75 12.64
CA THR A 266 -11.43 9.70 11.21
C THR A 266 -11.19 11.04 10.51
N GLN A 267 -11.76 12.12 11.03
CA GLN A 267 -11.69 13.44 10.41
C GLN A 267 -10.24 13.95 10.33
N ARG A 268 -9.51 13.91 11.44
CA ARG A 268 -8.12 14.41 11.47
C ARG A 268 -7.19 13.58 10.59
N ALA A 269 -7.37 12.26 10.53
CA ALA A 269 -6.58 11.41 9.64
C ALA A 269 -6.80 11.74 8.16
N VAL A 270 -8.06 11.98 7.76
CA VAL A 270 -8.43 12.39 6.39
C VAL A 270 -7.84 13.78 6.07
N GLU A 271 -7.88 14.72 7.01
CA GLU A 271 -7.28 16.06 6.84
C GLU A 271 -5.77 15.98 6.61
N VAL A 272 -5.06 15.19 7.42
CA VAL A 272 -3.60 14.99 7.27
C VAL A 272 -3.26 14.36 5.93
N VAL A 273 -3.98 13.32 5.52
CA VAL A 273 -3.77 12.68 4.21
C VAL A 273 -3.99 13.69 3.08
N ARG A 274 -5.08 14.45 3.11
CA ARG A 274 -5.39 15.47 2.10
C ARG A 274 -4.30 16.55 2.04
N ARG A 275 -3.80 16.99 3.19
CA ARG A 275 -2.73 18.00 3.25
C ARG A 275 -1.46 17.50 2.60
N ILE A 276 -1.01 16.28 2.95
CA ILE A 276 0.16 15.64 2.35
C ILE A 276 -0.02 15.46 0.84
N HIS A 277 -1.17 14.95 0.41
CA HIS A 277 -1.49 14.76 -1.00
C HIS A 277 -1.45 16.08 -1.78
N THR A 278 -2.08 17.13 -1.24
CA THR A 278 -2.09 18.46 -1.86
C THR A 278 -0.70 19.06 -1.93
N ARG A 279 0.08 18.98 -0.82
CA ARG A 279 1.44 19.53 -0.77
C ARG A 279 2.40 18.83 -1.73
N SER A 280 2.28 17.52 -1.88
CA SER A 280 3.09 16.72 -2.81
C SER A 280 2.60 16.77 -4.27
N GLY A 281 1.51 17.49 -4.55
CA GLY A 281 0.91 17.51 -5.89
C GLY A 281 0.38 16.14 -6.36
N GLY A 282 0.05 15.24 -5.41
CA GLY A 282 -0.41 13.88 -5.69
C GLY A 282 0.68 12.93 -6.18
N ASN A 283 1.96 13.34 -6.15
CA ASN A 283 3.07 12.56 -6.71
C ASN A 283 3.69 11.57 -5.72
N PHE A 284 3.15 11.48 -4.51
CA PHE A 284 3.74 10.67 -3.45
C PHE A 284 2.76 9.64 -2.89
N PRO A 285 3.14 8.33 -2.84
CA PRO A 285 2.28 7.28 -2.32
C PRO A 285 1.95 7.45 -0.84
N ILE A 286 0.67 7.31 -0.50
CA ILE A 286 0.15 7.48 0.86
C ILE A 286 -0.60 6.21 1.28
N ILE A 287 -0.19 5.61 2.40
CA ILE A 287 -0.98 4.60 3.11
C ILE A 287 -1.81 5.31 4.17
N GLY A 288 -3.12 5.41 3.93
CA GLY A 288 -4.06 6.07 4.84
C GLY A 288 -4.46 5.16 5.99
N VAL A 289 -4.28 5.63 7.23
CA VAL A 289 -4.66 4.88 8.43
C VAL A 289 -5.19 5.81 9.51
N GLY A 290 -6.28 5.44 10.14
CA GLY A 290 -6.90 6.17 11.24
C GLY A 290 -8.40 6.34 11.08
N GLY A 291 -9.17 5.80 12.03
CA GLY A 291 -10.61 5.98 12.09
C GLY A 291 -11.45 5.29 11.01
N ILE A 292 -10.88 4.43 10.18
CA ILE A 292 -11.64 3.68 9.16
C ILE A 292 -12.49 2.62 9.85
N MET A 293 -13.79 2.90 9.98
CA MET A 293 -14.77 2.07 10.68
C MET A 293 -15.87 1.53 9.74
N SER A 294 -15.91 1.99 8.49
CA SER A 294 -16.92 1.67 7.48
C SER A 294 -16.36 1.82 6.06
N PRO A 295 -17.06 1.32 5.02
CA PRO A 295 -16.73 1.60 3.63
C PRO A 295 -16.72 3.09 3.29
N ALA A 296 -17.61 3.88 3.90
CA ALA A 296 -17.65 5.33 3.69
C ALA A 296 -16.38 6.03 4.20
N ASP A 297 -15.87 5.63 5.37
CA ASP A 297 -14.61 6.16 5.90
C ASP A 297 -13.42 5.76 5.02
N ALA A 298 -13.42 4.53 4.49
CA ALA A 298 -12.42 4.05 3.56
C ALA A 298 -12.41 4.87 2.27
N LYS A 299 -13.60 5.15 1.71
CA LYS A 299 -13.75 6.02 0.55
C LYS A 299 -13.27 7.45 0.82
N ALA A 300 -13.66 8.04 1.94
CA ALA A 300 -13.22 9.38 2.32
C ALA A 300 -11.68 9.50 2.42
N MET A 301 -11.02 8.44 2.89
CA MET A 301 -9.55 8.37 2.98
C MET A 301 -8.90 8.28 1.59
N LEU A 302 -9.46 7.47 0.67
CA LEU A 302 -9.01 7.38 -0.72
C LEU A 302 -9.27 8.69 -1.48
N ASP A 303 -10.45 9.30 -1.31
CA ASP A 303 -10.81 10.58 -1.92
C ASP A 303 -9.93 11.74 -1.38
N ALA A 304 -9.31 11.58 -0.22
CA ALA A 304 -8.32 12.51 0.32
C ALA A 304 -6.93 12.34 -0.32
N GLY A 305 -6.70 11.29 -1.09
CA GLY A 305 -5.45 11.02 -1.80
C GLY A 305 -4.63 9.86 -1.25
N ALA A 306 -5.21 8.98 -0.41
CA ALA A 306 -4.55 7.74 -0.04
C ALA A 306 -4.60 6.72 -1.19
N ASP A 307 -3.49 6.00 -1.45
CA ASP A 307 -3.41 4.92 -2.43
C ASP A 307 -3.80 3.57 -1.83
N LEU A 308 -3.42 3.38 -0.57
CA LEU A 308 -3.67 2.18 0.23
C LEU A 308 -4.27 2.56 1.59
N LEU A 309 -4.93 1.60 2.21
CA LEU A 309 -5.62 1.76 3.50
C LEU A 309 -5.07 0.78 4.52
N GLN A 310 -5.02 1.17 5.79
CA GLN A 310 -4.75 0.23 6.89
C GLN A 310 -5.84 0.29 7.95
N LEU A 311 -6.33 -0.89 8.36
CA LEU A 311 -7.32 -1.04 9.42
C LEU A 311 -6.64 -1.43 10.74
N TYR A 312 -7.18 -0.92 11.84
CA TYR A 312 -6.81 -1.31 13.21
C TYR A 312 -8.06 -1.39 14.10
N THR A 313 -8.49 -0.30 14.70
CA THR A 313 -9.64 -0.26 15.61
C THR A 313 -10.94 -0.62 14.91
N GLY A 314 -11.15 -0.21 13.65
CA GLY A 314 -12.30 -0.60 12.85
C GLY A 314 -12.41 -2.12 12.72
N TYR A 315 -11.29 -2.80 12.44
CA TYR A 315 -11.27 -4.25 12.39
C TYR A 315 -11.62 -4.91 13.74
N ILE A 316 -11.18 -4.34 14.87
CA ILE A 316 -11.53 -4.84 16.21
C ILE A 316 -13.04 -4.71 16.50
N TYR A 317 -13.65 -3.59 16.12
CA TYR A 317 -15.07 -3.32 16.40
C TYR A 317 -16.01 -4.00 15.42
N GLU A 318 -15.67 -4.05 14.13
CA GLU A 318 -16.54 -4.57 13.07
C GLU A 318 -16.23 -6.01 12.67
N GLY A 319 -14.99 -6.46 12.94
CA GLY A 319 -14.52 -7.82 12.65
C GLY A 319 -14.01 -8.00 11.22
N PRO A 320 -13.68 -9.26 10.87
CA PRO A 320 -13.04 -9.58 9.60
C PRO A 320 -13.92 -9.31 8.36
N GLY A 321 -15.23 -9.18 8.53
CA GLY A 321 -16.14 -8.82 7.44
C GLY A 321 -15.91 -7.42 6.86
N LEU A 322 -15.33 -6.49 7.65
CA LEU A 322 -15.11 -5.11 7.25
C LEU A 322 -14.21 -5.00 5.99
N VAL A 323 -13.17 -5.82 5.89
CA VAL A 323 -12.28 -5.84 4.71
C VAL A 323 -13.10 -6.15 3.45
N GLY A 324 -13.91 -7.20 3.48
CA GLY A 324 -14.76 -7.57 2.36
C GLY A 324 -15.88 -6.55 2.08
N GLU A 325 -16.42 -5.88 3.11
CA GLU A 325 -17.39 -4.80 2.95
C GLU A 325 -16.78 -3.62 2.19
N ILE A 326 -15.56 -3.19 2.58
CA ILE A 326 -14.82 -2.12 1.89
C ILE A 326 -14.51 -2.53 0.44
N CYS A 327 -13.94 -3.72 0.23
CA CYS A 327 -13.61 -4.18 -1.12
C CYS A 327 -14.82 -4.22 -2.05
N ARG A 328 -15.98 -4.70 -1.59
CA ARG A 328 -17.22 -4.71 -2.40
C ARG A 328 -17.72 -3.30 -2.71
N SER A 329 -17.64 -2.38 -1.76
CA SER A 329 -17.99 -0.97 -2.02
C SER A 329 -17.09 -0.36 -3.10
N LEU A 330 -15.77 -0.60 -3.02
CA LEU A 330 -14.82 -0.08 -4.02
C LEU A 330 -15.05 -0.68 -5.42
N ILE A 331 -15.46 -1.94 -5.50
CA ILE A 331 -15.84 -2.56 -6.78
C ILE A 331 -17.08 -1.86 -7.35
N ALA A 332 -18.12 -1.69 -6.55
CA ALA A 332 -19.35 -1.03 -6.99
C ALA A 332 -19.08 0.41 -7.46
N ASP A 333 -18.23 1.16 -6.74
CA ASP A 333 -17.84 2.52 -7.14
C ASP A 333 -17.07 2.51 -8.48
N ALA A 334 -16.16 1.56 -8.68
CA ALA A 334 -15.39 1.42 -9.92
C ALA A 334 -16.27 1.03 -11.10
N GLU A 335 -17.23 0.11 -10.90
CA GLU A 335 -18.20 -0.29 -11.92
C GLU A 335 -19.13 0.87 -12.29
N ALA A 336 -19.62 1.64 -11.31
CA ALA A 336 -20.41 2.82 -11.54
C ALA A 336 -19.65 3.91 -12.32
N ALA A 337 -18.38 4.14 -11.97
CA ALA A 337 -17.53 5.09 -12.70
C ALA A 337 -17.25 4.64 -14.13
N ALA A 338 -17.01 3.35 -14.37
CA ALA A 338 -16.83 2.79 -15.71
C ALA A 338 -18.10 2.92 -16.56
N ALA A 339 -19.26 2.63 -15.99
CA ALA A 339 -20.54 2.79 -16.67
C ALA A 339 -20.83 4.26 -17.02
N ALA A 340 -20.57 5.18 -16.10
CA ALA A 340 -20.72 6.63 -16.34
C ALA A 340 -19.78 7.12 -17.46
N LYS A 341 -18.53 6.65 -17.47
CA LYS A 341 -17.57 6.97 -18.54
C LYS A 341 -18.01 6.44 -19.89
N ALA A 342 -18.47 5.18 -19.95
CA ALA A 342 -18.97 4.58 -21.19
C ALA A 342 -20.21 5.32 -21.72
N ALA A 343 -21.12 5.73 -20.85
CA ALA A 343 -22.29 6.53 -21.23
C ALA A 343 -21.90 7.92 -21.78
N ALA A 344 -20.92 8.59 -21.15
CA ALA A 344 -20.41 9.87 -21.61
C ALA A 344 -19.71 9.75 -22.99
N GLU A 345 -18.90 8.70 -23.19
CA GLU A 345 -18.28 8.42 -24.48
C GLU A 345 -19.28 8.09 -25.58
N ALA A 346 -20.33 7.32 -25.26
CA ALA A 346 -21.41 7.02 -26.20
C ALA A 346 -22.15 8.30 -26.64
N LYS A 347 -22.48 9.17 -25.68
CA LYS A 347 -23.12 10.46 -25.96
C LYS A 347 -22.22 11.36 -26.82
N ALA A 348 -20.93 11.47 -26.52
CA ALA A 348 -20.00 12.25 -27.33
C ALA A 348 -19.89 11.72 -28.77
N ARG A 349 -19.88 10.39 -28.96
CA ARG A 349 -19.89 9.78 -30.32
C ARG A 349 -21.16 10.08 -31.07
N GLU A 350 -22.32 10.09 -30.41
CA GLU A 350 -23.61 10.42 -31.01
C GLU A 350 -23.66 11.90 -31.43
N GLU A 351 -23.14 12.81 -30.59
CA GLU A 351 -23.06 14.25 -30.94
C GLU A 351 -22.11 14.49 -32.13
N ILE A 352 -20.96 13.81 -32.20
CA ILE A 352 -20.06 13.90 -33.35
C ILE A 352 -20.72 13.39 -34.63
N ARG A 353 -21.44 12.25 -34.53
CA ARG A 353 -22.16 11.70 -35.68
C ARG A 353 -23.27 12.64 -36.19
N ALA A 354 -24.06 13.21 -35.29
CA ALA A 354 -25.10 14.15 -35.61
C ALA A 354 -24.54 15.44 -36.26
N ALA A 355 -23.37 15.93 -35.78
CA ALA A 355 -22.70 17.06 -36.37
C ALA A 355 -22.20 16.77 -37.80
N ALA A 356 -21.60 15.57 -38.01
CA ALA A 356 -21.16 15.16 -39.35
C ALA A 356 -22.31 14.97 -40.32
N GLU A 357 -23.41 14.35 -39.90
CA GLU A 357 -24.66 14.23 -40.72
C GLU A 357 -25.24 15.61 -41.09
N SER A 358 -25.23 16.57 -40.18
CA SER A 358 -25.67 17.95 -40.41
C SER A 358 -24.75 18.67 -41.40
N GLU A 359 -23.45 18.50 -41.32
CA GLU A 359 -22.45 19.09 -42.24
C GLU A 359 -22.58 18.50 -43.65
N GLU A 360 -22.82 17.20 -43.77
CA GLU A 360 -23.03 16.52 -45.05
C GLU A 360 -24.35 16.93 -45.69
N ALA A 361 -25.43 17.07 -44.91
CA ALA A 361 -26.70 17.61 -45.37
C ALA A 361 -26.58 19.07 -45.86
N ALA A 362 -25.80 19.90 -45.16
CA ALA A 362 -25.53 21.29 -45.58
C ALA A 362 -24.72 21.34 -46.88
N LYS A 363 -23.71 20.47 -47.06
CA LYS A 363 -22.92 20.36 -48.30
C LYS A 363 -23.80 19.89 -49.48
N THR A 364 -24.70 18.94 -49.27
CA THR A 364 -25.64 18.42 -50.27
C THR A 364 -26.66 19.49 -50.68
N ALA A 365 -27.18 20.25 -49.72
CA ALA A 365 -28.09 21.36 -49.99
C ALA A 365 -27.40 22.49 -50.77
N ALA A 366 -26.16 22.84 -50.47
CA ALA A 366 -25.37 23.82 -51.20
C ALA A 366 -25.08 23.37 -52.64
N ALA A 367 -24.75 22.07 -52.83
CA ALA A 367 -24.55 21.50 -54.18
C ALA A 367 -25.82 21.49 -55.04
N THR A 368 -26.97 21.30 -54.42
CA THR A 368 -28.28 21.35 -55.13
C THR A 368 -28.66 22.77 -55.54
N GLN A 369 -28.28 23.80 -54.80
CA GLN A 369 -28.51 25.22 -55.14
C GLN A 369 -27.57 25.74 -56.26
N THR A 370 -26.40 25.15 -56.47
CA THR A 370 -25.47 25.50 -57.53
C THR A 370 -25.74 24.75 -58.87
N GLY A 371 -26.67 23.81 -58.88
CA GLY A 371 -26.97 22.93 -60.03
C GLY A 371 -28.05 23.42 -61.02
N ILE A 372 -28.49 24.68 -60.96
CA ILE A 372 -29.42 25.23 -61.97
C ILE A 372 -28.70 26.20 -62.90
N GLN A 373 -27.98 25.67 -63.90
CA GLN A 373 -27.81 26.20 -65.26
C GLN A 373 -26.96 25.20 -66.06
N ALA A 374 -27.64 24.32 -66.81
CA ALA A 374 -27.08 23.63 -67.95
C ALA A 374 -27.48 24.33 -69.21
N PRO A 375 -26.57 24.72 -70.10
CA PRO A 375 -26.94 25.08 -71.46
C PRO A 375 -27.15 23.83 -72.32
N GLU A 376 -28.22 23.83 -73.05
CA GLU A 376 -28.50 22.90 -74.13
C GLU A 376 -27.50 23.01 -75.29
N THR A 377 -27.50 21.93 -76.05
CA THR A 377 -26.92 21.62 -77.35
C THR A 377 -25.54 20.93 -77.29
N GLU A 378 -25.36 19.80 -77.99
CA GLU A 378 -25.51 19.48 -79.40
C GLU A 378 -25.37 17.97 -79.64
N LYS A 379 -26.16 17.42 -80.59
CA LYS A 379 -26.06 16.03 -81.07
C LYS A 379 -24.83 15.82 -81.93
N ALA A 380 -24.16 14.70 -81.73
CA ALA A 380 -23.45 13.95 -82.77
C ALA A 380 -23.31 12.48 -82.42
N ALA A 381 -23.57 11.63 -83.36
CA ALA A 381 -23.70 10.18 -83.31
C ALA A 381 -22.33 9.47 -83.57
N PRO A 382 -22.29 8.13 -83.71
CA PRO A 382 -21.47 7.26 -82.87
C PRO A 382 -20.26 6.69 -83.59
N GLY A 383 -19.31 6.21 -82.85
CA GLY A 383 -18.08 5.57 -83.40
C GLY A 383 -17.37 4.68 -82.40
N THR A 384 -17.61 3.37 -82.63
CA THR A 384 -16.66 2.22 -82.50
C THR A 384 -15.76 2.05 -81.27
N GLU A 385 -16.05 0.91 -80.66
CA GLU A 385 -15.17 -0.07 -80.01
C GLU A 385 -13.64 0.20 -79.92
N THR A 386 -13.08 0.04 -78.78
CA THR A 386 -12.02 -0.96 -78.56
C THR A 386 -11.80 -1.25 -77.09
N ALA A 387 -11.81 -2.55 -76.79
CA ALA A 387 -11.48 -3.13 -75.48
C ALA A 387 -9.99 -2.95 -75.17
N ALA A 388 -9.69 -2.60 -73.94
CA ALA A 388 -8.34 -2.83 -73.39
C ALA A 388 -8.47 -3.23 -71.92
N THR A 389 -8.22 -4.50 -71.69
CA THR A 389 -7.98 -5.20 -70.43
C THR A 389 -6.80 -4.51 -69.70
N ALA A 390 -7.02 -4.14 -68.45
CA ALA A 390 -5.93 -3.83 -67.56
C ALA A 390 -6.06 -4.62 -66.26
N GLN A 391 -5.08 -5.44 -66.04
CA GLN A 391 -4.92 -6.38 -64.95
C GLN A 391 -4.81 -5.70 -63.58
N THR A 392 -5.46 -6.32 -62.64
CA THR A 392 -5.31 -6.14 -61.19
C THR A 392 -3.93 -6.58 -60.77
N GLN A 393 -3.12 -5.71 -60.21
CA GLN A 393 -1.94 -6.08 -59.42
C GLN A 393 -2.22 -5.77 -57.93
N ALA A 394 -2.32 -6.87 -57.17
CA ALA A 394 -2.34 -6.86 -55.72
C ALA A 394 -0.89 -6.63 -55.21
N ALA A 395 -0.70 -5.68 -54.33
CA ALA A 395 0.54 -5.52 -53.61
C ALA A 395 0.48 -6.30 -52.29
N ALA A 396 1.48 -7.18 -52.13
CA ALA A 396 1.71 -7.96 -50.94
C ALA A 396 2.33 -7.14 -49.79
N PRO A 397 2.19 -7.60 -48.53
CA PRO A 397 2.72 -6.86 -47.38
C PRO A 397 4.21 -7.10 -47.17
N ALA A 398 4.88 -6.06 -46.66
CA ALA A 398 6.32 -6.02 -46.39
C ALA A 398 6.73 -6.91 -45.21
N GLU A 399 7.91 -7.48 -45.42
CA GLU A 399 8.61 -8.43 -44.56
C GLU A 399 9.04 -7.84 -43.21
N SER A 400 8.99 -8.71 -42.22
CA SER A 400 9.55 -8.58 -40.87
C SER A 400 11.09 -8.71 -40.91
N VAL A 401 11.79 -7.78 -40.26
CA VAL A 401 13.24 -7.81 -40.02
C VAL A 401 13.54 -8.68 -38.79
N PRO A 402 14.49 -9.63 -38.84
CA PRO A 402 14.82 -10.49 -37.70
C PRO A 402 15.78 -9.83 -36.71
N ASN A 403 15.54 -10.11 -35.44
CA ASN A 403 16.32 -9.74 -34.28
C ASN A 403 17.61 -10.59 -34.21
N PRO A 404 18.81 -10.05 -33.92
CA PRO A 404 20.01 -10.86 -33.76
C PRO A 404 20.10 -11.47 -32.36
N SER A 405 20.41 -12.76 -32.33
CA SER A 405 20.76 -13.54 -31.14
C SER A 405 22.11 -13.10 -30.54
N PRO A 406 22.33 -13.25 -29.24
CA PRO A 406 23.62 -12.92 -28.63
C PRO A 406 24.63 -14.06 -28.77
N GLU A 407 25.81 -13.67 -29.21
CA GLU A 407 27.00 -14.51 -29.27
C GLU A 407 27.53 -14.88 -27.88
N THR A 408 27.88 -16.15 -27.79
CA THR A 408 28.69 -16.76 -26.74
C THR A 408 30.13 -16.29 -26.81
N GLN A 409 30.65 -15.74 -25.72
CA GLN A 409 32.10 -15.65 -25.52
C GLN A 409 32.54 -16.02 -24.08
N ASN A 410 33.19 -17.19 -24.05
CA ASN A 410 34.38 -17.59 -23.32
C ASN A 410 34.62 -17.12 -21.87
N SER A 411 34.62 -18.09 -20.99
CA SER A 411 35.41 -18.14 -19.76
C SER A 411 36.93 -18.11 -20.04
N PRO A 412 37.71 -17.58 -19.09
CA PRO A 412 38.96 -18.22 -18.73
C PRO A 412 39.07 -18.60 -17.25
N ALA A 413 39.48 -19.86 -17.10
CA ALA A 413 40.35 -20.53 -16.13
C ALA A 413 40.63 -19.91 -14.75
N ARG A 414 40.41 -20.74 -13.73
CA ARG A 414 41.04 -20.71 -12.40
C ARG A 414 42.56 -20.86 -12.52
N PRO A 415 43.29 -20.36 -11.51
CA PRO A 415 44.43 -21.13 -10.96
C PRO A 415 44.17 -21.54 -9.53
N ALA A 416 44.72 -22.72 -9.25
CA ALA A 416 44.70 -23.46 -8.02
C ALA A 416 45.78 -23.03 -6.99
N ASP A 417 45.48 -23.39 -5.76
CA ASP A 417 46.40 -23.81 -4.67
C ASP A 417 47.52 -22.88 -4.19
N ASN A 418 47.37 -22.55 -2.90
CA ASN A 418 48.47 -22.78 -1.94
C ASN A 418 47.98 -22.55 -0.48
N GLU A 419 47.79 -23.65 0.24
CA GLU A 419 47.96 -23.67 1.70
C GLU A 419 49.43 -23.55 2.06
N PRO A 420 49.74 -23.00 3.25
CA PRO A 420 50.36 -23.87 4.22
C PRO A 420 49.78 -23.80 5.65
N ASP A 421 49.62 -24.99 6.16
CA ASP A 421 49.54 -25.46 7.53
C ASP A 421 50.58 -24.78 8.48
N THR A 422 50.14 -24.23 9.61
CA THR A 422 50.94 -24.16 10.82
C THR A 422 50.07 -24.25 12.09
N ARG A 423 50.01 -25.44 12.63
CA ARG A 423 49.73 -25.68 14.06
C ARG A 423 50.77 -24.98 14.93
N LYS A 424 50.32 -24.27 15.99
CA LYS A 424 51.03 -24.20 17.27
C LYS A 424 50.07 -23.77 18.41
N LYS A 425 49.78 -24.75 19.28
CA LYS A 425 49.93 -24.79 20.75
C LYS A 425 49.38 -23.63 21.59
N GLN A 426 48.41 -24.01 22.42
CA GLN A 426 48.12 -23.42 23.74
C GLN A 426 49.35 -23.49 24.65
N PRO A 427 49.45 -22.65 25.72
CA PRO A 427 49.06 -23.17 27.01
C PRO A 427 48.25 -22.21 27.91
N ALA A 428 47.69 -22.86 28.91
CA ALA A 428 46.88 -22.41 30.01
C ALA A 428 47.57 -21.41 30.96
N SER A 429 46.77 -20.53 31.53
CA SER A 429 46.62 -20.25 32.96
C SER A 429 45.40 -19.33 33.17
#